data_b24653283f5f386e12981c85aada2aac
#
_entry.id   b24653283f5f386e12981c85aada2aac
#
_cell.length_a   1.000
_cell.length_b   1.000
_cell.length_c   1.000
_cell.angle_alpha   90.00
_cell.angle_beta   90.00
_cell.angle_gamma   90.00
#
_symmetry.space_group_name_H-M   'P 1'
#
loop_
_entity.id
_entity.type
_entity.pdbx_description
1 polymer ?
#
loop_
_entity_poly.entity_id
_entity_poly.type
_entity_poly.pdbx_seq_one_letter_code
_entity_poly.pdbx_strand_id
1 'polypeptide(L)'
;MQEAEIVTDIVFKIDGHVQKSFYSEEEYEELGCPLLIKWKKLRPICYEIIKGKRTPVKFRFVLKLAEEELQEMTDGLELGFTRQDIGGLYLNIVFENGKLNCITGTSLNIFTMDKTLERVWDKRVAIELEGTEKDENINKV
;
A
#
# COMPACT_ATOMS: atom_id res chain seq x y z
N MET A 1 -0.32 4.99 -0.53
CA MET A 1 1.09 4.56 -0.68
C MET A 1 1.90 5.23 0.40
N GLN A 2 2.62 4.47 1.19
CA GLN A 2 3.40 5.00 2.31
C GLN A 2 4.79 5.43 1.89
N GLU A 3 5.50 4.60 1.14
CA GLU A 3 6.82 4.92 0.63
C GLU A 3 7.15 4.10 -0.62
N ALA A 4 8.05 4.63 -1.42
CA ALA A 4 8.62 3.92 -2.57
C ALA A 4 10.12 4.16 -2.65
N GLU A 5 10.85 3.13 -3.04
CA GLU A 5 12.27 3.22 -3.38
C GLU A 5 12.48 2.53 -4.73
N ILE A 6 13.09 3.22 -5.66
CA ILE A 6 13.41 2.70 -6.99
C ILE A 6 14.88 2.95 -7.26
N VAL A 7 15.61 1.88 -7.56
CA VAL A 7 17.05 1.96 -7.84
C VAL A 7 17.27 1.66 -9.32
N THR A 8 17.68 2.68 -10.02
CA THR A 8 18.16 2.60 -11.41
C THR A 8 19.67 2.90 -11.40
N ASP A 9 20.15 3.84 -12.21
CA ASP A 9 21.49 4.42 -12.10
C ASP A 9 21.62 5.36 -10.90
N ILE A 10 20.48 5.82 -10.38
CA ILE A 10 20.37 6.59 -9.14
C ILE A 10 19.28 5.98 -8.25
N VAL A 11 19.19 6.47 -7.02
CA VAL A 11 18.13 6.03 -6.08
C VAL A 11 17.05 7.10 -6.00
N PHE A 12 15.83 6.70 -6.29
CA PHE A 12 14.62 7.51 -6.07
C PHE A 12 13.97 7.08 -4.77
N LYS A 13 13.73 8.01 -3.88
CA LYS A 13 12.97 7.78 -2.65
C LYS A 13 11.77 8.69 -2.62
N ILE A 14 10.59 8.12 -2.42
CA ILE A 14 9.33 8.84 -2.38
C ILE A 14 8.66 8.56 -1.03
N ASP A 15 8.41 9.63 -0.29
CA ASP A 15 7.61 9.58 0.92
C ASP A 15 6.16 9.91 0.53
N GLY A 16 5.25 8.99 0.78
CA GLY A 16 3.84 9.13 0.40
C GLY A 16 2.99 9.94 1.36
N HIS A 17 3.57 10.50 2.43
CA HIS A 17 2.82 11.34 3.36
C HIS A 17 2.44 12.66 2.70
N VAL A 18 1.15 12.96 2.71
CA VAL A 18 0.62 14.20 2.15
C VAL A 18 1.10 15.39 2.96
N GLN A 19 1.65 16.37 2.27
CA GLN A 19 2.12 17.61 2.88
C GLN A 19 0.98 18.62 2.92
N LYS A 20 0.34 18.76 4.08
CA LYS A 20 -0.80 19.64 4.29
C LYS A 20 -0.49 21.09 3.89
N SER A 21 0.72 21.56 4.14
CA SER A 21 1.16 22.92 3.82
C SER A 21 1.18 23.26 2.33
N PHE A 22 1.13 22.26 1.47
CA PHE A 22 1.05 22.46 0.01
C PHE A 22 -0.33 22.93 -0.44
N TYR A 23 -1.36 22.69 0.37
CA TYR A 23 -2.75 23.02 0.07
C TYR A 23 -3.25 24.15 0.98
N SER A 24 -4.30 24.87 0.53
CA SER A 24 -5.10 25.67 1.44
C SER A 24 -5.90 24.76 2.37
N GLU A 25 -6.40 25.28 3.49
CA GLU A 25 -7.24 24.48 4.40
C GLU A 25 -8.48 23.92 3.69
N GLU A 26 -9.11 24.75 2.83
CA GLU A 26 -10.30 24.36 2.07
C GLU A 26 -9.98 23.23 1.08
N GLU A 27 -8.88 23.35 0.34
CA GLU A 27 -8.45 22.33 -0.62
C GLU A 27 -8.13 21.01 0.09
N TYR A 28 -7.46 21.07 1.22
CA TYR A 28 -7.12 19.88 1.98
C TYR A 28 -8.36 19.17 2.53
N GLU A 29 -9.35 19.92 3.02
CA GLU A 29 -10.64 19.39 3.45
C GLU A 29 -11.42 18.77 2.30
N GLU A 30 -11.42 19.38 1.12
CA GLU A 30 -12.05 18.82 -0.08
C GLU A 30 -11.42 17.49 -0.51
N LEU A 31 -10.13 17.31 -0.26
CA LEU A 31 -9.43 16.06 -0.51
C LEU A 31 -9.76 14.98 0.53
N GLY A 32 -10.50 15.29 1.59
CA GLY A 32 -10.82 14.37 2.67
C GLY A 32 -9.74 14.24 3.74
N CYS A 33 -8.88 15.25 3.89
CA CYS A 33 -7.78 15.28 4.87
C CYS A 33 -6.90 14.03 4.83
N PRO A 34 -6.37 13.62 3.66
CA PRO A 34 -5.63 12.37 3.54
C PRO A 34 -4.28 12.43 4.26
N LEU A 35 -3.93 11.35 4.94
CA LEU A 35 -2.60 11.19 5.52
C LEU A 35 -1.59 10.74 4.47
N LEU A 36 -1.99 9.81 3.62
CA LEU A 36 -1.14 9.23 2.59
C LEU A 36 -1.74 9.47 1.20
N ILE A 37 -0.86 9.64 0.22
CA ILE A 37 -1.25 9.73 -1.18
C ILE A 37 -1.77 8.39 -1.67
N LYS A 38 -2.79 8.40 -2.53
CA LYS A 38 -3.31 7.19 -3.16
C LYS A 38 -2.32 6.63 -4.17
N TRP A 39 -2.13 5.32 -4.15
CA TRP A 39 -1.26 4.62 -5.08
C TRP A 39 -1.61 4.93 -6.54
N LYS A 40 -2.90 4.97 -6.85
CA LYS A 40 -3.40 5.30 -8.18
C LYS A 40 -2.82 6.62 -8.73
N LYS A 41 -2.59 7.60 -7.88
CA LYS A 41 -2.02 8.90 -8.26
C LYS A 41 -0.52 8.83 -8.53
N LEU A 42 0.22 8.04 -7.73
CA LEU A 42 1.67 7.91 -7.87
C LEU A 42 2.12 6.86 -8.88
N ARG A 43 1.29 5.89 -9.16
CA ARG A 43 1.64 4.80 -10.07
C ARG A 43 2.19 5.26 -11.42
N PRO A 44 1.60 6.25 -12.11
CA PRO A 44 2.15 6.73 -13.38
C PRO A 44 3.56 7.29 -13.26
N ILE A 45 3.85 8.00 -12.17
CA ILE A 45 5.17 8.57 -11.90
C ILE A 45 6.20 7.46 -11.67
N CYS A 46 5.87 6.48 -10.84
CA CYS A 46 6.74 5.33 -10.60
C CYS A 46 6.98 4.52 -11.87
N TYR A 47 5.93 4.33 -12.69
CA TYR A 47 6.05 3.66 -13.98
C TYR A 47 7.01 4.38 -14.93
N GLU A 48 6.96 5.71 -15.00
CA GLU A 48 7.87 6.50 -15.81
C GLU A 48 9.34 6.31 -15.39
N ILE A 49 9.59 6.16 -14.10
CA ILE A 49 10.93 5.90 -13.58
C ILE A 49 11.39 4.47 -13.93
N ILE A 50 10.50 3.50 -13.81
CA ILE A 50 10.81 2.07 -14.00
C ILE A 50 10.97 1.73 -15.48
N LYS A 51 10.10 2.26 -16.33
CA LYS A 51 10.15 1.96 -17.77
C LYS A 51 11.44 2.53 -18.36
N GLY A 52 12.04 1.81 -19.25
CA GLY A 52 13.25 2.22 -19.92
C GLY A 52 13.90 1.06 -20.62
N LYS A 53 15.05 1.30 -21.23
CA LYS A 53 15.79 0.27 -21.96
C LYS A 53 16.45 -0.74 -21.03
N ARG A 54 16.64 -0.37 -19.75
CA ARG A 54 17.28 -1.23 -18.76
C ARG A 54 16.32 -1.49 -17.61
N THR A 55 16.29 -2.72 -17.16
CA THR A 55 15.54 -3.12 -15.95
C THR A 55 16.16 -2.43 -14.74
N PRO A 56 15.34 -1.88 -13.83
CA PRO A 56 15.84 -1.36 -12.56
C PRO A 56 16.62 -2.43 -11.78
N VAL A 57 17.56 -1.99 -10.97
CA VAL A 57 18.31 -2.88 -10.07
C VAL A 57 17.36 -3.51 -9.06
N LYS A 58 16.52 -2.69 -8.46
CA LYS A 58 15.46 -3.11 -7.53
C LYS A 58 14.44 -1.99 -7.36
N PHE A 59 13.26 -2.35 -6.87
CA PHE A 59 12.30 -1.38 -6.36
C PHE A 59 11.48 -1.98 -5.22
N ARG A 60 10.95 -1.13 -4.39
CA ARG A 60 10.06 -1.50 -3.29
C ARG A 60 8.98 -0.45 -3.14
N PHE A 61 7.75 -0.91 -3.08
CA PHE A 61 6.59 -0.08 -2.76
C PHE A 61 5.96 -0.60 -1.48
N VAL A 62 5.69 0.29 -0.53
CA VAL A 62 4.96 -0.03 0.68
C VAL A 62 3.58 0.62 0.58
N LEU A 63 2.56 -0.20 0.42
CA LEU A 63 1.18 0.22 0.30
C LEU A 63 0.46 -0.06 1.63
N LYS A 64 -0.39 0.85 2.03
CA LYS A 64 -1.21 0.72 3.23
C LYS A 64 -2.67 0.76 2.83
N LEU A 65 -3.47 -0.16 3.36
CA LEU A 65 -4.91 -0.17 3.12
C LEU A 65 -5.54 1.12 3.65
N ALA A 66 -6.40 1.74 2.84
CA ALA A 66 -7.09 2.97 3.21
C ALA A 66 -7.95 2.75 4.47
N GLU A 67 -8.07 3.79 5.29
CA GLU A 67 -8.78 3.72 6.57
C GLU A 67 -10.23 3.26 6.42
N GLU A 68 -10.93 3.77 5.41
CA GLU A 68 -12.32 3.42 5.15
C GLU A 68 -12.48 1.93 4.82
N GLU A 69 -11.59 1.40 3.99
CA GLU A 69 -11.62 -0.01 3.61
C GLU A 69 -11.23 -0.92 4.77
N LEU A 70 -10.29 -0.47 5.60
CA LEU A 70 -9.91 -1.19 6.82
C LEU A 70 -11.10 -1.27 7.78
N GLN A 71 -11.81 -0.16 7.97
CA GLN A 71 -12.99 -0.12 8.83
C GLN A 71 -14.09 -1.06 8.32
N GLU A 72 -14.38 -1.04 7.03
CA GLU A 72 -15.35 -1.95 6.41
C GLU A 72 -14.96 -3.42 6.61
N MET A 73 -13.70 -3.74 6.44
CA MET A 73 -13.18 -5.10 6.64
C MET A 73 -13.35 -5.56 8.09
N THR A 74 -13.01 -4.72 9.06
CA THR A 74 -13.07 -5.06 10.48
C THR A 74 -14.51 -5.12 11.00
N ASP A 75 -15.41 -4.30 10.48
CA ASP A 75 -16.83 -4.33 10.85
C ASP A 75 -17.50 -5.65 10.49
N GLY A 76 -17.02 -6.32 9.46
CA GLY A 76 -17.52 -7.64 9.03
C GLY A 76 -16.92 -8.82 9.78
N LEU A 77 -16.00 -8.60 10.72
CA LEU A 77 -15.27 -9.66 11.41
C LEU A 77 -15.51 -9.63 12.92
N GLU A 78 -15.54 -10.83 13.51
CA GLU A 78 -15.50 -10.99 14.96
C GLU A 78 -14.03 -11.12 15.39
N LEU A 79 -13.50 -10.04 15.94
CA LEU A 79 -12.11 -9.98 16.42
C LEU A 79 -12.06 -9.85 17.93
N GLY A 80 -11.04 -10.43 18.53
CA GLY A 80 -10.76 -10.28 19.97
C GLY A 80 -10.16 -8.91 20.33
N PHE A 81 -10.12 -7.96 19.41
CA PHE A 81 -9.56 -6.62 19.57
C PHE A 81 -10.30 -5.61 18.72
N THR A 82 -10.06 -4.33 18.98
CA THR A 82 -10.78 -3.21 18.32
C THR A 82 -9.95 -2.57 17.21
N ARG A 83 -10.58 -1.68 16.43
CA ARG A 83 -9.89 -0.91 15.38
C ARG A 83 -8.69 -0.12 15.92
N GLN A 84 -8.76 0.37 17.15
CA GLN A 84 -7.67 1.12 17.77
C GLN A 84 -6.42 0.28 18.04
N ASP A 85 -6.58 -1.03 18.12
CA ASP A 85 -5.48 -1.98 18.29
C ASP A 85 -4.76 -2.31 17.00
N ILE A 86 -5.28 -1.83 15.87
CA ILE A 86 -4.72 -2.09 14.52
C ILE A 86 -3.93 -0.87 14.06
N GLY A 87 -2.63 -1.03 13.87
CA GLY A 87 -1.77 0.00 13.29
C GLY A 87 -1.97 0.15 11.79
N GLY A 88 -2.20 -0.94 11.08
CA GLY A 88 -2.47 -0.94 9.65
C GLY A 88 -2.28 -2.29 8.99
N LEU A 89 -2.81 -2.39 7.80
CA LEU A 89 -2.59 -3.51 6.88
C LEU A 89 -1.76 -3.03 5.70
N TYR A 90 -0.71 -3.77 5.39
CA TYR A 90 0.30 -3.35 4.42
C TYR A 90 0.49 -4.40 3.33
N LEU A 91 0.87 -3.93 2.16
CA LEU A 91 1.37 -4.74 1.07
C LEU A 91 2.73 -4.18 0.64
N ASN A 92 3.76 -5.00 0.71
CA ASN A 92 5.08 -4.68 0.21
C ASN A 92 5.27 -5.35 -1.15
N ILE A 93 5.52 -4.55 -2.19
CA ILE A 93 5.84 -5.02 -3.53
C ILE A 93 7.34 -4.83 -3.70
N VAL A 94 8.08 -5.92 -3.84
CA VAL A 94 9.55 -5.90 -3.91
C VAL A 94 10.02 -6.59 -5.18
N PHE A 95 10.77 -5.86 -5.98
CA PHE A 95 11.49 -6.40 -7.12
C PHE A 95 12.99 -6.39 -6.81
N GLU A 96 13.60 -7.55 -6.84
CA GLU A 96 15.02 -7.71 -6.55
C GLU A 96 15.53 -9.01 -7.18
N ASN A 97 16.74 -9.00 -7.72
CA ASN A 97 17.37 -10.18 -8.35
C ASN A 97 16.50 -10.79 -9.46
N GLY A 98 15.81 -9.94 -10.23
CA GLY A 98 14.95 -10.39 -11.32
C GLY A 98 13.62 -11.02 -10.88
N LYS A 99 13.28 -10.96 -9.59
CA LYS A 99 12.06 -11.55 -9.02
C LYS A 99 11.17 -10.50 -8.39
N LEU A 100 9.88 -10.61 -8.64
CA LEU A 100 8.85 -9.78 -8.02
C LEU A 100 8.17 -10.57 -6.90
N ASN A 101 8.19 -10.03 -5.69
CA ASN A 101 7.54 -10.61 -4.52
C ASN A 101 6.55 -9.62 -3.93
N CYS A 102 5.40 -10.12 -3.51
CA CYS A 102 4.39 -9.37 -2.79
C CYS A 102 4.25 -9.96 -1.39
N ILE A 103 4.49 -9.14 -0.38
CA ILE A 103 4.54 -9.57 1.02
C ILE A 103 3.52 -8.76 1.81
N THR A 104 2.55 -9.44 2.40
CA THR A 104 1.58 -8.81 3.29
C THR A 104 2.17 -8.54 4.66
N GLY A 105 1.66 -7.52 5.33
CA GLY A 105 2.04 -7.20 6.70
C GLY A 105 0.84 -6.70 7.48
N THR A 106 0.76 -7.11 8.73
CA THR A 106 -0.26 -6.67 9.67
C THR A 106 0.43 -6.05 10.88
N SER A 107 0.12 -4.78 11.16
CA SER A 107 0.64 -4.09 12.33
C SER A 107 -0.44 -4.02 13.40
N LEU A 108 -0.17 -4.60 14.56
CA LEU A 108 -1.05 -4.55 15.71
C LEU A 108 -0.34 -3.85 16.88
N ASN A 109 -1.09 -3.06 17.62
CA ASN A 109 -0.59 -2.33 18.80
C ASN A 109 -0.72 -3.16 20.10
N ILE A 110 -1.20 -4.39 19.99
CA ILE A 110 -1.39 -5.33 21.08
C ILE A 110 -0.78 -6.68 20.72
N PHE A 111 -0.51 -7.49 21.75
CA PHE A 111 -0.18 -8.91 21.56
C PHE A 111 -1.48 -9.72 21.54
N THR A 112 -1.65 -10.55 20.51
CA THR A 112 -2.80 -11.45 20.39
C THR A 112 -2.41 -12.74 19.68
N MET A 113 -3.06 -13.83 20.05
CA MET A 113 -2.96 -15.12 19.36
C MET A 113 -3.98 -15.24 18.22
N ASP A 114 -4.90 -14.29 18.12
CA ASP A 114 -5.91 -14.26 17.06
C ASP A 114 -5.26 -13.86 15.72
N LYS A 115 -5.29 -14.77 14.77
CA LYS A 115 -4.74 -14.60 13.42
C LYS A 115 -5.82 -14.34 12.34
N THR A 116 -7.05 -14.08 12.75
CA THR A 116 -8.18 -13.89 11.83
C THR A 116 -7.94 -12.74 10.85
N LEU A 117 -7.52 -11.58 11.37
CA LEU A 117 -7.29 -10.39 10.52
C LEU A 117 -6.16 -10.65 9.51
N GLU A 118 -5.07 -11.26 9.92
CA GLU A 118 -3.96 -11.60 9.03
C GLU A 118 -4.41 -12.51 7.88
N ARG A 119 -5.18 -13.53 8.20
CA ARG A 119 -5.71 -14.48 7.20
C ARG A 119 -6.64 -13.81 6.22
N VAL A 120 -7.54 -12.95 6.70
CA VAL A 120 -8.47 -12.22 5.84
C VAL A 120 -7.73 -11.27 4.92
N TRP A 121 -6.73 -10.57 5.44
CA TRP A 121 -5.90 -9.67 4.65
C TRP A 121 -5.10 -10.43 3.58
N ASP A 122 -4.44 -11.50 3.95
CA ASP A 122 -3.69 -12.34 3.00
C ASP A 122 -4.57 -12.86 1.88
N LYS A 123 -5.77 -13.32 2.19
CA LYS A 123 -6.74 -13.81 1.22
C LYS A 123 -7.21 -12.70 0.28
N ARG A 124 -7.50 -11.53 0.81
CA ARG A 124 -7.92 -10.37 0.01
C ARG A 124 -6.83 -9.96 -0.99
N VAL A 125 -5.59 -9.87 -0.53
CA VAL A 125 -4.46 -9.52 -1.40
C VAL A 125 -4.25 -10.59 -2.48
N ALA A 126 -4.33 -11.87 -2.13
CA ALA A 126 -4.20 -12.96 -3.08
C ALA A 126 -5.26 -12.87 -4.18
N ILE A 127 -6.51 -12.59 -3.84
CA ILE A 127 -7.60 -12.44 -4.79
C ILE A 127 -7.37 -11.23 -5.71
N GLU A 128 -6.95 -10.10 -5.17
CA GLU A 128 -6.66 -8.90 -5.96
C GLU A 128 -5.49 -9.10 -6.92
N LEU A 129 -4.44 -9.78 -6.49
CA LEU A 129 -3.29 -10.11 -7.34
C LEU A 129 -3.66 -11.09 -8.45
N GLU A 130 -4.48 -12.09 -8.18
CA GLU A 130 -5.00 -13.02 -9.21
C GLU A 130 -5.84 -12.27 -10.24
N GLY A 131 -6.72 -11.36 -9.80
CA GLY A 131 -7.49 -10.49 -10.69
C GLY A 131 -6.60 -9.60 -11.54
N THR A 132 -5.51 -9.11 -10.97
CA THR A 132 -4.51 -8.29 -11.66
C THR A 132 -3.79 -9.07 -12.76
N GLU A 133 -3.39 -10.31 -12.49
CA GLU A 133 -2.75 -11.17 -13.48
C GLU A 133 -3.68 -11.43 -14.67
N LYS A 134 -4.98 -11.60 -14.43
CA LYS A 134 -5.97 -11.85 -15.48
C LYS A 134 -6.27 -10.62 -16.31
N ASP A 135 -6.31 -9.46 -15.69
CA ASP A 135 -6.74 -8.21 -16.31
C ASP A 135 -5.58 -7.30 -16.72
N GLU A 136 -4.33 -7.68 -16.43
CA GLU A 136 -3.13 -6.86 -16.56
C GLU A 136 -3.25 -5.50 -15.86
N ASN A 137 -4.10 -5.41 -14.85
CA ASN A 137 -4.54 -4.16 -14.25
C ASN A 137 -4.24 -4.11 -12.76
N ILE A 138 -3.09 -3.53 -12.41
CA ILE A 138 -2.62 -3.34 -11.02
C ILE A 138 -3.32 -2.15 -10.35
N ASN A 139 -4.59 -1.94 -10.59
CA ASN A 139 -5.29 -0.70 -10.19
C ASN A 139 -5.94 -0.72 -8.81
N LYS A 140 -5.88 -1.82 -8.06
CA LYS A 140 -6.74 -2.01 -6.89
C LYS A 140 -6.08 -1.90 -5.53
N VAL A 141 -4.79 -1.57 -5.48
CA VAL A 141 -4.09 -1.43 -4.20
C VAL A 141 -3.76 0.00 -3.87
#